data_cd37ce29267c97b8650988be9cf26421
#
_entry.id   cd37ce29267c97b8650988be9cf26421
#
_cell.length_a   1.000
_cell.length_b   1.000
_cell.length_c   1.000
_cell.angle_alpha   90.00
_cell.angle_beta   90.00
_cell.angle_gamma   90.00
#
_symmetry.space_group_name_H-M   'P 1'
#
loop_
_entity.id
_entity.type
_entity.pdbx_description
1 polymer ?
#
loop_
_entity_poly.entity_id
_entity_poly.type
_entity_poly.pdbx_seq_one_letter_code
_entity_poly.pdbx_strand_id
1 'polypeptide(L)'
;MDGLRRYPQFAMLGPNLHVMAVCQPAVPVLAAIALMEAEGHPQVPRSVTLLGGPIDTRQTPTAVNSFAQTRDLPWFKRHCIHPVPDRFLGRGRMVYPGFMQLCGFMAMNPDRHVSAHWEMFKHLVEGDGDSAEKHREFYDEYLAVMDLSAEYYSRRWRECSSTICCQGD
;
A
#
# COMPACT_ATOMS: atom_id res chain seq x y z
N MET A 1 18.92 14.00 -11.64
CA MET A 1 18.00 13.96 -12.78
C MET A 1 17.74 12.54 -13.34
N ASP A 2 17.92 11.48 -12.57
CA ASP A 2 17.75 10.11 -13.06
C ASP A 2 16.38 9.46 -12.73
N GLY A 3 15.37 10.30 -12.44
CA GLY A 3 14.05 9.80 -12.01
C GLY A 3 13.26 9.01 -13.07
N LEU A 4 13.43 9.34 -14.33
CA LEU A 4 12.60 8.82 -15.42
C LEU A 4 13.11 7.55 -16.09
N ARG A 5 14.38 7.24 -15.93
CA ARG A 5 14.89 5.88 -16.25
C ARG A 5 14.27 4.81 -15.34
N ARG A 6 13.46 5.21 -14.35
CA ARG A 6 12.86 4.34 -13.33
C ARG A 6 11.49 3.78 -13.71
N TYR A 7 10.93 4.18 -14.84
CA TYR A 7 9.63 3.67 -15.29
C TYR A 7 9.69 3.05 -16.70
N PRO A 8 10.63 2.13 -16.95
CA PRO A 8 10.72 1.48 -18.26
C PRO A 8 9.44 0.71 -18.61
N GLN A 9 8.62 0.34 -17.59
CA GLN A 9 7.37 -0.35 -17.78
C GLN A 9 6.37 0.46 -18.62
N PHE A 10 6.26 1.77 -18.39
CA PHE A 10 5.39 2.63 -19.22
C PHE A 10 5.87 2.70 -20.68
N ALA A 11 7.18 2.74 -20.87
CA ALA A 11 7.77 2.76 -22.21
C ALA A 11 7.53 1.46 -23.00
N MET A 12 7.43 0.33 -22.32
CA MET A 12 7.21 -0.98 -22.95
C MET A 12 5.75 -1.21 -23.38
N LEU A 13 4.78 -0.48 -22.83
CA LEU A 13 3.35 -0.69 -23.06
C LEU A 13 2.78 0.07 -24.26
N GLY A 14 3.58 0.94 -24.89
CA GLY A 14 3.24 1.64 -26.12
C GLY A 14 2.46 2.95 -25.95
N PRO A 15 2.17 3.67 -27.04
CA PRO A 15 1.70 5.07 -27.00
C PRO A 15 0.22 5.26 -26.65
N ASN A 16 -0.56 4.19 -26.53
CA ASN A 16 -1.99 4.24 -26.23
C ASN A 16 -2.31 3.72 -24.82
N LEU A 17 -1.40 3.93 -23.88
CA LEU A 17 -1.52 3.45 -22.52
C LEU A 17 -2.62 4.18 -21.76
N HIS A 18 -3.44 3.43 -21.05
CA HIS A 18 -4.37 3.90 -20.02
C HIS A 18 -3.93 3.32 -18.67
N VAL A 19 -3.87 4.16 -17.66
CA VAL A 19 -3.36 3.77 -16.33
C VAL A 19 -4.47 3.86 -15.30
N MET A 20 -4.62 2.82 -14.49
CA MET A 20 -5.44 2.83 -13.29
C MET A 20 -4.56 2.56 -12.08
N ALA A 21 -4.64 3.41 -11.06
CA ALA A 21 -3.91 3.25 -9.80
C ALA A 21 -4.89 3.30 -8.62
N VAL A 22 -4.89 2.23 -7.84
CA VAL A 22 -5.80 2.05 -6.70
C VAL A 22 -5.02 2.16 -5.40
N CYS A 23 -5.52 2.97 -4.46
CA CYS A 23 -4.94 3.16 -3.14
C CYS A 23 -3.53 3.79 -3.18
N GLN A 24 -2.55 3.31 -2.43
CA GLN A 24 -1.20 3.87 -2.32
C GLN A 24 -0.46 4.09 -3.66
N PRO A 25 -0.54 3.21 -4.66
CA PRO A 25 0.06 3.43 -5.97
C PRO A 25 -0.38 4.70 -6.69
N ALA A 26 -1.53 5.27 -6.35
CA ALA A 26 -2.00 6.52 -6.94
C ALA A 26 -0.99 7.67 -6.79
N VAL A 27 -0.30 7.75 -5.67
CA VAL A 27 0.68 8.83 -5.38
C VAL A 27 1.89 8.76 -6.30
N PRO A 28 2.67 7.66 -6.35
CA PRO A 28 3.83 7.59 -7.24
C PRO A 28 3.45 7.58 -8.72
N VAL A 29 2.28 7.06 -9.09
CA VAL A 29 1.79 7.11 -10.49
C VAL A 29 1.50 8.55 -10.89
N LEU A 30 0.79 9.31 -10.07
CA LEU A 30 0.52 10.73 -10.34
C LEU A 30 1.82 11.53 -10.48
N ALA A 31 2.76 11.35 -9.56
CA ALA A 31 4.06 12.01 -9.60
C ALA A 31 4.86 11.64 -10.87
N ALA A 32 4.86 10.36 -11.24
CA ALA A 32 5.54 9.90 -12.45
C ALA A 32 4.97 10.54 -13.70
N ILE A 33 3.63 10.59 -13.83
CA ILE A 33 2.96 11.16 -14.99
C ILE A 33 3.19 12.68 -15.05
N ALA A 34 3.11 13.39 -13.92
CA ALA A 34 3.40 14.81 -13.87
C ALA A 34 4.83 15.13 -14.36
N LEU A 35 5.81 14.30 -13.99
CA LEU A 35 7.19 14.46 -14.49
C LEU A 35 7.28 14.15 -15.99
N MET A 36 6.62 13.09 -16.45
CA MET A 36 6.59 12.74 -17.88
C MET A 36 5.99 13.86 -18.72
N GLU A 37 4.90 14.48 -18.26
CA GLU A 37 4.28 15.66 -18.89
C GLU A 37 5.23 16.85 -18.92
N ALA A 38 5.84 17.18 -17.78
CA ALA A 38 6.78 18.30 -17.67
C ALA A 38 8.01 18.15 -18.58
N GLU A 39 8.44 16.92 -18.87
CA GLU A 39 9.56 16.62 -19.76
C GLU A 39 9.14 16.42 -21.23
N GLY A 40 7.84 16.50 -21.55
CA GLY A 40 7.33 16.25 -22.90
C GLY A 40 7.59 14.80 -23.36
N HIS A 41 7.52 13.83 -22.43
CA HIS A 41 7.81 12.43 -22.75
C HIS A 41 6.81 11.87 -23.76
N PRO A 42 7.23 11.19 -24.84
CA PRO A 42 6.36 10.77 -25.94
C PRO A 42 5.34 9.67 -25.56
N GLN A 43 5.52 9.05 -24.39
CA GLN A 43 4.69 7.93 -23.91
C GLN A 43 3.91 8.28 -22.64
N VAL A 44 3.48 9.54 -22.52
CA VAL A 44 2.53 9.91 -21.47
C VAL A 44 1.23 9.15 -21.66
N PRO A 45 0.65 8.55 -20.60
CA PRO A 45 -0.62 7.85 -20.70
C PRO A 45 -1.74 8.76 -21.22
N ARG A 46 -2.61 8.22 -22.07
CA ARG A 46 -3.77 8.96 -22.62
C ARG A 46 -4.83 9.27 -21.57
N SER A 47 -4.95 8.42 -20.57
CA SER A 47 -5.83 8.66 -19.44
C SER A 47 -5.27 8.02 -18.17
N VAL A 48 -5.61 8.62 -17.05
CA VAL A 48 -5.23 8.15 -15.70
C VAL A 48 -6.47 8.11 -14.83
N THR A 49 -6.72 6.98 -14.19
CA THR A 49 -7.77 6.82 -13.20
C THR A 49 -7.14 6.56 -11.84
N LEU A 50 -7.39 7.44 -10.87
CA LEU A 50 -6.88 7.30 -9.50
C LEU A 50 -8.06 6.97 -8.57
N LEU A 51 -7.96 5.86 -7.83
CA LEU A 51 -9.01 5.37 -6.95
C LEU A 51 -8.51 5.33 -5.50
N GLY A 52 -9.10 6.15 -4.63
CA GLY A 52 -8.88 6.11 -3.17
C GLY A 52 -7.43 6.29 -2.72
N GLY A 53 -6.60 6.96 -3.52
CA GLY A 53 -5.20 7.20 -3.19
C GLY A 53 -5.00 8.40 -2.25
N PRO A 54 -4.04 8.34 -1.32
CA PRO A 54 -3.75 9.41 -0.37
C PRO A 54 -2.91 10.53 -1.03
N ILE A 55 -3.52 11.25 -1.99
CA ILE A 55 -2.84 12.32 -2.75
C ILE A 55 -2.53 13.51 -1.86
N ASP A 56 -3.52 13.95 -1.06
CA ASP A 56 -3.32 14.99 -0.05
C ASP A 56 -3.98 14.58 1.27
N THR A 57 -3.19 14.04 2.17
CA THR A 57 -3.66 13.55 3.48
C THR A 57 -4.10 14.65 4.44
N ARG A 58 -3.91 15.95 4.10
CA ARG A 58 -4.36 17.09 4.90
C ARG A 58 -5.85 17.36 4.71
N GLN A 59 -6.41 17.06 3.54
CA GLN A 59 -7.78 17.42 3.20
C GLN A 59 -8.81 16.55 3.92
N THR A 60 -8.57 15.24 3.99
CA THR A 60 -9.44 14.27 4.65
C THR A 60 -8.60 13.22 5.37
N PRO A 61 -7.99 13.55 6.52
CA PRO A 61 -7.12 12.61 7.22
C PRO A 61 -7.92 11.41 7.73
N THR A 62 -7.43 10.22 7.41
CA THR A 62 -7.94 8.97 7.99
C THR A 62 -7.42 8.78 9.43
N ALA A 63 -8.00 7.83 10.16
CA ALA A 63 -7.50 7.46 11.50
C ALA A 63 -6.01 7.07 11.47
N VAL A 64 -5.55 6.43 10.39
CA VAL A 64 -4.14 6.06 10.18
C VAL A 64 -3.27 7.31 10.00
N ASN A 65 -3.72 8.29 9.20
CA ASN A 65 -3.00 9.54 9.02
C ASN A 65 -2.88 10.31 10.35
N SER A 66 -3.99 10.40 11.08
CA SER A 66 -4.02 11.06 12.41
C SER A 66 -3.07 10.36 13.39
N PHE A 67 -3.08 9.03 13.43
CA PHE A 67 -2.14 8.27 14.27
C PHE A 67 -0.68 8.50 13.85
N ALA A 68 -0.38 8.52 12.55
CA ALA A 68 0.96 8.77 12.05
C ALA A 68 1.50 10.16 12.46
N GLN A 69 0.61 11.16 12.61
CA GLN A 69 0.99 12.50 13.08
C GLN A 69 1.29 12.58 14.59
N THR A 70 0.84 11.59 15.38
CA THR A 70 1.07 11.56 16.83
C THR A 70 2.42 10.98 17.24
N ARG A 71 3.18 10.45 16.32
CA ARG A 71 4.45 9.75 16.56
C ARG A 71 5.49 10.18 15.53
N ASP A 72 6.75 10.11 15.91
CA ASP A 72 7.88 10.40 15.03
C ASP A 72 8.39 9.14 14.31
N LEU A 73 9.21 9.32 13.27
CA LEU A 73 9.84 8.22 12.54
C LEU A 73 10.69 7.30 13.42
N PRO A 74 11.49 7.80 14.39
CA PRO A 74 12.21 6.95 15.34
C PRO A 74 11.29 6.01 16.13
N TRP A 75 10.13 6.48 16.55
CA TRP A 75 9.14 5.64 17.23
C TRP A 75 8.67 4.49 16.33
N PHE A 76 8.28 4.79 15.08
CA PHE A 76 7.85 3.76 14.13
C PHE A 76 8.98 2.77 13.82
N LYS A 77 10.21 3.25 13.62
CA LYS A 77 11.35 2.35 13.42
C LYS A 77 11.56 1.39 14.59
N ARG A 78 11.40 1.85 15.82
CA ARG A 78 11.60 1.02 17.00
C ARG A 78 10.50 -0.03 17.18
N HIS A 79 9.26 0.30 16.83
CA HIS A 79 8.09 -0.53 17.13
C HIS A 79 7.61 -1.37 15.94
N CYS A 80 7.93 -0.96 14.71
CA CYS A 80 7.44 -1.62 13.52
C CYS A 80 8.52 -2.35 12.72
N ILE A 81 9.80 -2.03 12.92
CA ILE A 81 10.89 -2.64 12.16
C ILE A 81 11.55 -3.72 13.00
N HIS A 82 11.58 -4.92 12.45
CA HIS A 82 12.14 -6.11 13.10
C HIS A 82 13.05 -6.88 12.15
N PRO A 83 14.06 -7.59 12.67
CA PRO A 83 14.88 -8.47 11.85
C PRO A 83 14.09 -9.71 11.41
N VAL A 84 14.30 -10.13 10.18
CA VAL A 84 13.79 -11.42 9.71
C VAL A 84 14.44 -12.54 10.54
N PRO A 85 13.65 -13.45 11.15
CA PRO A 85 14.17 -14.55 11.97
C PRO A 85 15.08 -15.50 11.18
N ASP A 86 16.02 -16.16 11.87
CA ASP A 86 17.04 -17.02 11.27
C ASP A 86 16.50 -18.20 10.44
N ARG A 87 15.29 -18.65 10.74
CA ARG A 87 14.62 -19.76 10.03
C ARG A 87 14.09 -19.40 8.63
N PHE A 88 14.09 -18.11 8.26
CA PHE A 88 13.56 -17.64 6.98
C PHE A 88 14.67 -17.16 6.04
N LEU A 89 14.40 -17.22 4.73
CA LEU A 89 15.26 -16.60 3.74
C LEU A 89 15.32 -15.09 3.98
N GLY A 90 16.52 -14.51 3.84
CA GLY A 90 16.74 -13.08 4.12
C GLY A 90 16.93 -12.75 5.60
N ARG A 91 17.29 -13.74 6.43
CA ARG A 91 17.58 -13.58 7.85
C ARG A 91 18.42 -12.33 8.14
N GLY A 92 18.10 -11.65 9.23
CA GLY A 92 18.81 -10.45 9.66
C GLY A 92 18.47 -9.17 8.89
N ARG A 93 17.74 -9.23 7.75
CA ARG A 93 17.24 -8.04 7.08
C ARG A 93 16.22 -7.35 7.99
N MET A 94 16.33 -6.03 8.07
CA MET A 94 15.36 -5.23 8.81
C MET A 94 14.14 -4.98 7.94
N VAL A 95 12.95 -5.36 8.42
CA VAL A 95 11.69 -5.27 7.68
C VAL A 95 10.55 -4.73 8.55
N TYR A 96 9.53 -4.17 7.92
CA TYR A 96 8.20 -4.01 8.49
C TYR A 96 7.41 -5.27 8.15
N PRO A 97 7.17 -6.17 9.13
CA PRO A 97 6.58 -7.47 8.86
C PRO A 97 5.16 -7.39 8.33
N GLY A 98 4.82 -8.24 7.36
CA GLY A 98 3.49 -8.30 6.76
C GLY A 98 2.38 -8.55 7.78
N PHE A 99 2.60 -9.43 8.76
CA PHE A 99 1.61 -9.69 9.81
C PHE A 99 1.29 -8.45 10.66
N MET A 100 2.26 -7.57 10.91
CA MET A 100 2.02 -6.32 11.64
C MET A 100 1.22 -5.33 10.79
N GLN A 101 1.43 -5.32 9.46
CA GLN A 101 0.62 -4.52 8.54
C GLN A 101 -0.84 -4.99 8.59
N LEU A 102 -1.07 -6.30 8.56
CA LEU A 102 -2.39 -6.91 8.68
C LEU A 102 -3.06 -6.57 10.01
N CYS A 103 -2.34 -6.67 11.13
CA CYS A 103 -2.86 -6.24 12.43
C CYS A 103 -3.33 -4.77 12.39
N GLY A 104 -2.59 -3.89 11.76
CA GLY A 104 -2.97 -2.49 11.56
C GLY A 104 -4.25 -2.34 10.74
N PHE A 105 -4.38 -3.06 9.63
CA PHE A 105 -5.58 -3.04 8.79
C PHE A 105 -6.81 -3.60 9.52
N MET A 106 -6.66 -4.73 10.19
CA MET A 106 -7.76 -5.35 10.94
C MET A 106 -8.21 -4.49 12.11
N ALA A 107 -7.29 -3.81 12.78
CA ALA A 107 -7.60 -2.92 13.89
C ALA A 107 -8.40 -1.66 13.50
N MET A 108 -8.43 -1.30 12.20
CA MET A 108 -9.27 -0.19 11.72
C MET A 108 -10.75 -0.52 11.69
N ASN A 109 -11.12 -1.80 11.57
CA ASN A 109 -12.51 -2.25 11.53
C ASN A 109 -12.66 -3.68 12.07
N PRO A 110 -12.38 -3.91 13.36
CA PRO A 110 -12.32 -5.25 13.95
C PRO A 110 -13.68 -5.97 13.91
N ASP A 111 -14.78 -5.24 14.12
CA ASP A 111 -16.13 -5.81 14.15
C ASP A 111 -16.50 -6.44 12.80
N ARG A 112 -16.07 -5.83 11.70
CA ARG A 112 -16.32 -6.36 10.35
C ARG A 112 -15.61 -7.70 10.15
N HIS A 113 -14.37 -7.82 10.60
CA HIS A 113 -13.62 -9.07 10.47
C HIS A 113 -14.20 -10.18 11.34
N VAL A 114 -14.56 -9.86 12.59
CA VAL A 114 -15.23 -10.82 13.49
C VAL A 114 -16.56 -11.29 12.89
N SER A 115 -17.39 -10.36 12.41
CA SER A 115 -18.67 -10.69 11.79
C SER A 115 -18.49 -11.56 10.54
N ALA A 116 -17.52 -11.25 9.69
CA ALA A 116 -17.26 -12.03 8.48
C ALA A 116 -16.85 -13.49 8.81
N HIS A 117 -15.99 -13.70 9.80
CA HIS A 117 -15.63 -15.05 10.25
C HIS A 117 -16.81 -15.80 10.89
N TRP A 118 -17.68 -15.07 11.61
CA TRP A 118 -18.89 -15.66 12.16
C TRP A 118 -19.89 -16.10 11.08
N GLU A 119 -20.06 -15.30 10.02
CA GLU A 119 -20.88 -15.69 8.87
C GLU A 119 -20.30 -16.92 8.14
N MET A 120 -18.98 -16.98 7.96
CA MET A 120 -18.33 -18.17 7.42
C MET A 120 -18.65 -19.43 8.25
N PHE A 121 -18.59 -19.32 9.58
CA PHE A 121 -18.94 -20.43 10.48
C PHE A 121 -20.40 -20.88 10.27
N LYS A 122 -21.34 -19.94 10.15
CA LYS A 122 -22.76 -20.26 9.88
C LYS A 122 -22.91 -21.01 8.54
N HIS A 123 -22.28 -20.52 7.47
CA HIS A 123 -22.31 -21.20 6.18
C HIS A 123 -21.79 -22.64 6.27
N LEU A 124 -20.74 -22.89 7.03
CA LEU A 124 -20.23 -24.24 7.26
C LEU A 124 -21.23 -25.11 8.02
N VAL A 125 -21.90 -24.57 9.04
CA VAL A 125 -22.92 -25.31 9.82
C VAL A 125 -24.16 -25.64 8.98
N GLU A 126 -24.56 -24.73 8.10
CA GLU A 126 -25.70 -24.87 7.20
C GLU A 126 -25.41 -25.74 5.97
N GLY A 127 -24.16 -26.14 5.77
CA GLY A 127 -23.72 -26.94 4.62
C GLY A 127 -23.55 -26.14 3.33
N ASP A 128 -23.55 -24.79 3.40
CA ASP A 128 -23.25 -23.91 2.28
C ASP A 128 -21.72 -23.79 2.08
N GLY A 129 -21.16 -24.81 1.47
CA GLY A 129 -19.72 -24.90 1.20
C GLY A 129 -19.23 -23.82 0.24
N ASP A 130 -20.04 -23.42 -0.74
CA ASP A 130 -19.65 -22.44 -1.76
C ASP A 130 -19.44 -21.04 -1.17
N SER A 131 -20.31 -20.62 -0.26
CA SER A 131 -20.15 -19.33 0.44
C SER A 131 -18.99 -19.36 1.41
N ALA A 132 -18.77 -20.47 2.10
CA ALA A 132 -17.62 -20.65 2.97
C ALA A 132 -16.29 -20.61 2.19
N GLU A 133 -16.24 -21.24 1.01
CA GLU A 133 -15.02 -21.24 0.17
C GLU A 133 -14.68 -19.85 -0.38
N LYS A 134 -15.66 -19.08 -0.87
CA LYS A 134 -15.46 -17.69 -1.28
C LYS A 134 -14.88 -16.82 -0.15
N HIS A 135 -15.30 -17.05 1.09
CA HIS A 135 -14.73 -16.37 2.25
C HIS A 135 -13.28 -16.76 2.47
N ARG A 136 -12.92 -18.03 2.34
CA ARG A 136 -11.54 -18.52 2.48
C ARG A 136 -10.65 -17.94 1.40
N GLU A 137 -11.07 -18.00 0.13
CA GLU A 137 -10.35 -17.39 -1.00
C GLU A 137 -10.08 -15.91 -0.76
N PHE A 138 -11.07 -15.15 -0.31
CA PHE A 138 -10.89 -13.74 0.04
C PHE A 138 -9.83 -13.53 1.12
N TYR A 139 -9.85 -14.33 2.19
CA TYR A 139 -8.88 -14.17 3.27
C TYR A 139 -7.50 -14.72 2.91
N ASP A 140 -7.40 -15.71 2.05
CA ASP A 140 -6.11 -16.18 1.53
C ASP A 140 -5.39 -15.06 0.77
N GLU A 141 -6.10 -14.30 -0.07
CA GLU A 141 -5.55 -13.11 -0.73
C GLU A 141 -5.27 -11.97 0.27
N TYR A 142 -6.21 -11.70 1.16
CA TYR A 142 -6.09 -10.63 2.16
C TYR A 142 -4.87 -10.83 3.09
N LEU A 143 -4.57 -12.07 3.43
CA LEU A 143 -3.45 -12.42 4.31
C LEU A 143 -2.11 -12.52 3.56
N ALA A 144 -2.11 -12.54 2.24
CA ALA A 144 -0.91 -12.64 1.41
C ALA A 144 -0.14 -11.31 1.32
N VAL A 145 0.26 -10.76 2.46
CA VAL A 145 0.99 -9.48 2.56
C VAL A 145 2.48 -9.74 2.75
N MET A 146 3.30 -9.16 1.87
CA MET A 146 4.76 -9.28 1.98
C MET A 146 5.35 -8.33 3.02
N ASP A 147 6.50 -8.70 3.56
CA ASP A 147 7.31 -7.80 4.38
C ASP A 147 7.83 -6.62 3.53
N LEU A 148 7.85 -5.43 4.11
CA LEU A 148 8.46 -4.26 3.49
C LEU A 148 9.85 -4.02 4.04
N SER A 149 10.83 -3.72 3.20
CA SER A 149 12.16 -3.34 3.70
C SER A 149 12.09 -2.08 4.58
N ALA A 150 12.92 -2.02 5.62
CA ALA A 150 12.95 -0.88 6.54
C ALA A 150 13.24 0.44 5.83
N GLU A 151 14.07 0.42 4.77
CA GLU A 151 14.42 1.57 3.96
C GLU A 151 13.20 2.08 3.20
N TYR A 152 12.47 1.18 2.53
CA TYR A 152 11.26 1.52 1.79
C TYR A 152 10.19 2.08 2.74
N TYR A 153 9.90 1.38 3.85
CA TYR A 153 8.95 1.84 4.86
C TYR A 153 9.30 3.23 5.40
N SER A 154 10.58 3.46 5.74
CA SER A 154 11.05 4.74 6.28
C SER A 154 10.95 5.87 5.26
N ARG A 155 11.18 5.59 3.98
CA ARG A 155 10.99 6.54 2.88
C ARG A 155 9.52 6.89 2.72
N ARG A 156 8.66 5.89 2.62
CA ARG A 156 7.21 6.08 2.48
C ARG A 156 6.63 6.87 3.64
N TRP A 157 7.07 6.57 4.87
CA TRP A 157 6.63 7.32 6.05
C TRP A 157 7.00 8.82 5.94
N ARG A 158 8.21 9.14 5.53
CA ARG A 158 8.64 10.53 5.32
C ARG A 158 7.85 11.24 4.23
N GLU A 159 7.62 10.57 3.12
CA GLU A 159 6.87 11.11 1.98
C GLU A 159 5.38 11.32 2.30
N CYS A 160 4.75 10.44 3.08
CA CYS A 160 3.34 10.53 3.42
C CYS A 160 3.05 11.38 4.67
N SER A 161 3.98 11.45 5.63
CA SER A 161 3.80 12.24 6.86
C SER A 161 4.31 13.66 6.74
N SER A 162 5.34 13.90 5.94
CA SER A 162 5.69 15.23 5.49
C SER A 162 4.80 15.58 4.32
N THR A 163 3.86 16.43 4.52
CA THR A 163 2.94 17.16 3.66
C THR A 163 3.44 17.56 2.23
N ILE A 164 4.42 16.86 1.66
CA ILE A 164 5.20 17.31 0.52
C ILE A 164 5.31 16.20 -0.52
N CYS A 165 4.17 15.78 -1.08
CA CYS A 165 4.26 15.07 -2.36
C CYS A 165 4.25 16.04 -3.58
N CYS A 166 3.96 17.33 -3.38
CA CYS A 166 3.79 18.29 -4.48
C CYS A 166 4.30 19.71 -4.17
N GLN A 167 5.24 19.91 -3.26
CA GLN A 167 5.99 21.18 -3.25
C GLN A 167 7.34 20.92 -3.92
N GLY A 168 7.35 21.10 -5.26
CA GLY A 168 8.57 21.40 -5.98
C GLY A 168 9.01 22.81 -5.64
N ASP A 169 10.23 22.94 -5.19
CA ASP A 169 11.03 24.13 -5.39
C ASP A 169 11.64 24.09 -6.80
#